data_c83fa6712b34b2b82666cbead252922c
#
_entry.id   c83fa6712b34b2b82666cbead252922c
#
_cell.length_a   1.000
_cell.length_b   1.000
_cell.length_c   1.000
_cell.angle_alpha   90.00
_cell.angle_beta   90.00
_cell.angle_gamma   90.00
#
_symmetry.space_group_name_H-M   'P 1'
#
loop_
_entity.id
_entity.type
_entity.pdbx_description
1 polymer ?
#
loop_
_entity_poly.entity_id
_entity_poly.type
_entity_poly.pdbx_seq_one_letter_code
_entity_poly.pdbx_strand_id
1 'polypeptide(L)'
;MFSKNKGLAKTNSKELLLSKSGVNSGGKGTEREESMAGKERLMAIRQTIQTQKKASVGELSKICRVTEETIRRDLDKLEADGVVTRVHGGAIWNEGIQKEGVHFYRRMSKHLKEKQEIARKTAKLFEGKTTMIADSSTTVMEALKLLPQSPDITVVTNSTEVFREFQQSPLNIISTGGEYNKKSLSLQGQLAKTNILKYNVSLALISCKGLSIEKGVLDSNESEAEVKKAMLSQAEEVALLVDFSKFDQSAFVNLIDLQKVNYII
;
A
#
# COMPACT_ATOMS: atom_id res chain seq x y z
N MET A 1 13.63 -8.58 57.35
CA MET A 1 12.85 -9.82 57.57
C MET A 1 12.16 -10.18 56.28
N PHE A 2 12.50 -11.36 55.72
CA PHE A 2 11.86 -12.20 54.71
C PHE A 2 11.61 -11.57 53.33
N SER A 3 12.41 -11.83 52.33
CA SER A 3 12.67 -13.09 51.53
C SER A 3 11.42 -13.68 50.89
N LYS A 4 11.34 -13.67 49.53
CA LYS A 4 11.48 -14.86 48.68
C LYS A 4 11.25 -14.59 47.18
N ASN A 5 12.27 -14.87 46.44
CA ASN A 5 12.30 -15.27 45.02
C ASN A 5 11.13 -16.16 44.59
N LYS A 6 10.58 -15.96 43.41
CA LYS A 6 10.13 -17.04 42.56
C LYS A 6 10.45 -16.73 41.07
N GLY A 7 11.31 -17.54 40.53
CA GLY A 7 11.75 -17.51 39.15
C GLY A 7 10.62 -17.81 38.15
N LEU A 8 10.60 -17.10 37.07
CA LEU A 8 9.83 -17.47 35.88
C LEU A 8 10.66 -18.43 35.02
N ALA A 9 10.15 -19.65 34.95
CA ALA A 9 10.66 -20.69 34.05
C ALA A 9 10.50 -20.24 32.57
N LYS A 10 11.59 -20.28 31.84
CA LYS A 10 11.60 -20.17 30.38
C LYS A 10 10.97 -21.44 29.80
N THR A 11 9.73 -21.34 29.34
CA THR A 11 9.06 -22.40 28.62
C THR A 11 9.60 -22.44 27.18
N ASN A 12 10.18 -23.55 26.85
CA ASN A 12 10.87 -23.84 25.59
C ASN A 12 9.82 -24.01 24.48
N SER A 13 9.79 -23.12 23.51
CA SER A 13 8.81 -23.09 22.42
C SER A 13 8.84 -24.30 21.47
N LYS A 14 9.69 -25.27 21.73
CA LYS A 14 9.79 -26.53 20.97
C LYS A 14 8.79 -27.61 21.38
N GLU A 15 8.24 -27.57 22.59
CA GLU A 15 7.35 -28.62 23.08
C GLU A 15 5.86 -28.42 22.80
N LEU A 16 5.45 -27.20 22.41
CA LEU A 16 4.02 -26.92 22.16
C LEU A 16 3.51 -27.35 20.77
N LEU A 17 4.41 -27.81 19.90
CA LEU A 17 4.07 -28.26 18.52
C LEU A 17 3.96 -29.77 18.37
N LEU A 18 4.25 -30.56 19.41
CA LEU A 18 4.29 -32.02 19.34
C LEU A 18 3.13 -32.75 20.04
N SER A 19 2.18 -32.08 20.64
CA SER A 19 1.13 -32.70 21.47
C SER A 19 -0.25 -32.86 20.82
N LYS A 20 -0.36 -32.85 19.48
CA LYS A 20 -1.62 -33.21 18.80
C LYS A 20 -1.37 -34.16 17.62
N SER A 21 -0.87 -35.35 17.89
CA SER A 21 -1.03 -36.46 16.96
C SER A 21 -1.29 -37.72 17.76
N GLY A 22 -2.58 -38.09 17.82
CA GLY A 22 -3.02 -39.35 18.35
C GLY A 22 -2.53 -40.49 17.46
N VAL A 23 -1.87 -41.45 18.10
CA VAL A 23 -1.34 -42.69 17.53
C VAL A 23 -2.53 -43.55 17.09
N ASN A 24 -2.54 -43.99 15.83
CA ASN A 24 -3.20 -45.22 15.44
C ASN A 24 -2.22 -46.07 14.59
N SER A 25 -1.97 -47.26 15.07
CA SER A 25 -1.03 -48.25 14.57
C SER A 25 -1.57 -49.01 13.37
N GLY A 26 -0.72 -49.22 12.36
CA GLY A 26 -0.85 -50.34 11.44
C GLY A 26 -0.90 -50.00 9.97
N GLY A 27 0.22 -50.14 9.23
CA GLY A 27 0.22 -50.14 7.77
C GLY A 27 1.54 -49.61 7.21
N LYS A 28 2.43 -50.48 6.72
CA LYS A 28 3.59 -50.10 5.90
C LYS A 28 3.09 -49.43 4.60
N GLY A 29 3.14 -48.13 4.57
CA GLY A 29 2.92 -47.29 3.38
C GLY A 29 3.89 -46.13 3.49
N THR A 30 4.65 -45.89 2.45
CA THR A 30 5.53 -44.70 2.30
C THR A 30 4.77 -43.44 2.72
N GLU A 31 5.13 -42.85 3.86
CA GLU A 31 4.60 -41.58 4.33
C GLU A 31 4.90 -40.51 3.27
N ARG A 32 3.92 -40.21 2.45
CA ARG A 32 3.89 -38.92 1.72
C ARG A 32 3.65 -37.87 2.80
N GLU A 33 4.71 -37.20 3.22
CA GLU A 33 4.59 -36.03 4.07
C GLU A 33 3.61 -35.03 3.41
N GLU A 34 2.45 -34.80 4.03
CA GLU A 34 1.44 -33.89 3.53
C GLU A 34 2.01 -32.47 3.50
N SER A 35 1.99 -31.85 2.32
CA SER A 35 2.38 -30.47 2.14
C SER A 35 1.34 -29.52 2.78
N MET A 36 1.82 -28.47 3.43
CA MET A 36 0.96 -27.50 4.12
C MET A 36 0.01 -26.79 3.16
N ALA A 37 -1.28 -26.66 3.51
CA ALA A 37 -2.30 -26.00 2.70
C ALA A 37 -1.98 -24.51 2.50
N GLY A 38 -2.41 -23.92 1.38
CA GLY A 38 -1.98 -22.58 0.96
C GLY A 38 -2.21 -21.46 1.99
N LYS A 39 -3.36 -21.44 2.68
CA LYS A 39 -3.65 -20.43 3.73
C LYS A 39 -2.82 -20.64 4.99
N GLU A 40 -2.70 -21.89 5.45
CA GLU A 40 -1.89 -22.24 6.61
C GLU A 40 -0.41 -21.97 6.36
N ARG A 41 0.07 -22.25 5.14
CA ARG A 41 1.43 -21.98 4.72
C ARG A 41 1.75 -20.49 4.74
N LEU A 42 0.89 -19.64 4.19
CA LEU A 42 1.07 -18.19 4.25
C LEU A 42 1.12 -17.66 5.68
N MET A 43 0.29 -18.22 6.60
CA MET A 43 0.32 -17.85 8.01
C MET A 43 1.63 -18.31 8.66
N ALA A 44 2.09 -19.52 8.39
CA ALA A 44 3.36 -20.05 8.93
C ALA A 44 4.57 -19.24 8.44
N ILE A 45 4.63 -18.92 7.13
CA ILE A 45 5.67 -18.08 6.56
C ILE A 45 5.67 -16.70 7.24
N ARG A 46 4.51 -16.07 7.35
CA ARG A 46 4.36 -14.77 8.01
C ARG A 46 4.84 -14.81 9.45
N GLN A 47 4.41 -15.79 10.23
CA GLN A 47 4.80 -15.94 11.64
C GLN A 47 6.30 -16.17 11.81
N THR A 48 6.88 -17.01 10.95
CA THR A 48 8.33 -17.29 10.95
C THR A 48 9.14 -16.01 10.70
N ILE A 49 8.83 -15.29 9.63
CA ILE A 49 9.55 -14.05 9.28
C ILE A 49 9.31 -12.97 10.33
N GLN A 50 8.11 -12.88 10.92
CA GLN A 50 7.78 -11.94 11.99
C GLN A 50 8.64 -12.17 13.24
N THR A 51 8.80 -13.43 13.64
CA THR A 51 9.55 -13.80 14.84
C THR A 51 11.05 -13.65 14.64
N GLN A 52 11.56 -14.09 13.48
CA GLN A 52 12.99 -14.12 13.18
C GLN A 52 13.50 -12.83 12.53
N LYS A 53 12.60 -11.90 12.18
CA LYS A 53 12.84 -10.65 11.45
C LYS A 53 13.27 -10.84 9.99
N LYS A 54 13.82 -11.97 9.63
CA LYS A 54 14.20 -12.40 8.28
C LYS A 54 14.13 -13.92 8.17
N ALA A 55 13.89 -14.44 6.97
CA ALA A 55 14.03 -15.86 6.68
C ALA A 55 14.45 -16.08 5.22
N SER A 56 15.21 -17.13 4.97
CA SER A 56 15.58 -17.53 3.61
C SER A 56 14.51 -18.41 2.96
N VAL A 57 14.48 -18.42 1.62
CA VAL A 57 13.58 -19.29 0.85
C VAL A 57 13.80 -20.76 1.21
N GLY A 58 15.06 -21.20 1.38
CA GLY A 58 15.40 -22.56 1.74
C GLY A 58 14.93 -22.97 3.15
N GLU A 59 15.01 -22.08 4.14
CA GLU A 59 14.45 -22.31 5.48
C GLU A 59 12.93 -22.46 5.46
N LEU A 60 12.26 -21.53 4.77
CA LEU A 60 10.80 -21.55 4.65
C LEU A 60 10.30 -22.77 3.87
N SER A 61 11.04 -23.20 2.85
CA SER A 61 10.76 -24.44 2.09
C SER A 61 10.77 -25.67 3.00
N LYS A 62 11.76 -25.79 3.88
CA LYS A 62 11.86 -26.87 4.85
C LYS A 62 10.75 -26.82 5.90
N ILE A 63 10.45 -25.64 6.45
CA ILE A 63 9.40 -25.45 7.46
C ILE A 63 8.01 -25.79 6.89
N CYS A 64 7.73 -25.33 5.67
CA CYS A 64 6.43 -25.50 5.04
C CYS A 64 6.30 -26.81 4.24
N ARG A 65 7.38 -27.57 4.07
CA ARG A 65 7.45 -28.82 3.29
C ARG A 65 6.95 -28.65 1.85
N VAL A 66 7.36 -27.58 1.20
CA VAL A 66 7.04 -27.26 -0.21
C VAL A 66 8.30 -26.83 -0.95
N THR A 67 8.23 -26.78 -2.28
CA THR A 67 9.36 -26.37 -3.11
C THR A 67 9.72 -24.90 -2.88
N GLU A 68 10.97 -24.53 -3.09
CA GLU A 68 11.41 -23.13 -3.02
C GLU A 68 10.64 -22.21 -3.98
N GLU A 69 10.25 -22.73 -5.14
CA GLU A 69 9.44 -21.97 -6.11
C GLU A 69 8.05 -21.62 -5.53
N THR A 70 7.45 -22.55 -4.78
CA THR A 70 6.18 -22.28 -4.07
C THR A 70 6.37 -21.19 -3.01
N ILE A 71 7.49 -21.25 -2.25
CA ILE A 71 7.82 -20.20 -1.28
C ILE A 71 8.07 -18.86 -1.95
N ARG A 72 8.77 -18.80 -3.10
CA ARG A 72 8.98 -17.55 -3.84
C ARG A 72 7.64 -16.90 -4.20
N ARG A 73 6.69 -17.67 -4.74
CA ARG A 73 5.33 -17.17 -5.08
C ARG A 73 4.55 -16.70 -3.84
N ASP A 74 4.71 -17.40 -2.72
CA ASP A 74 4.04 -16.98 -1.47
C ASP A 74 4.70 -15.74 -0.85
N LEU A 75 6.02 -15.61 -0.95
CA LEU A 75 6.73 -14.39 -0.55
C LEU A 75 6.37 -13.21 -1.45
N ASP A 76 6.17 -13.40 -2.75
CA ASP A 76 5.72 -12.36 -3.67
C ASP A 76 4.32 -11.85 -3.29
N LYS A 77 3.41 -12.73 -2.82
CA LYS A 77 2.11 -12.33 -2.27
C LYS A 77 2.26 -11.53 -0.98
N LEU A 78 3.14 -11.97 -0.07
CA LEU A 78 3.39 -11.28 1.19
C LEU A 78 4.10 -9.93 0.99
N GLU A 79 4.95 -9.80 -0.03
CA GLU A 79 5.54 -8.54 -0.45
C GLU A 79 4.48 -7.61 -1.07
N ALA A 80 3.63 -8.15 -1.96
CA ALA A 80 2.50 -7.43 -2.52
C ALA A 80 1.51 -6.95 -1.43
N ASP A 81 1.40 -7.69 -0.33
CA ASP A 81 0.64 -7.29 0.86
C ASP A 81 1.43 -6.34 1.80
N GLY A 82 2.68 -5.98 1.46
CA GLY A 82 3.55 -5.12 2.27
C GLY A 82 4.03 -5.76 3.58
N VAL A 83 3.84 -7.06 3.74
CA VAL A 83 4.17 -7.81 4.97
C VAL A 83 5.67 -8.00 5.12
N VAL A 84 6.35 -8.22 4.00
CA VAL A 84 7.79 -8.45 3.93
C VAL A 84 8.38 -7.64 2.77
N THR A 85 9.70 -7.43 2.80
CA THR A 85 10.49 -6.95 1.66
C THR A 85 11.35 -8.11 1.16
N ARG A 86 11.32 -8.38 -0.15
CA ARG A 86 12.18 -9.38 -0.79
C ARG A 86 13.64 -8.94 -0.73
N VAL A 87 14.50 -9.89 -0.40
CA VAL A 87 15.96 -9.74 -0.46
C VAL A 87 16.54 -10.93 -1.21
N HIS A 88 17.83 -10.86 -1.57
CA HIS A 88 18.49 -11.96 -2.26
C HIS A 88 18.40 -13.26 -1.44
N GLY A 89 17.69 -14.24 -1.96
CA GLY A 89 17.50 -15.56 -1.31
C GLY A 89 16.46 -15.62 -0.18
N GLY A 90 15.67 -14.57 0.10
CA GLY A 90 14.70 -14.60 1.20
C GLY A 90 13.81 -13.39 1.29
N ALA A 91 13.36 -13.09 2.52
CA ALA A 91 12.58 -11.90 2.83
C ALA A 91 12.88 -11.41 4.25
N ILE A 92 12.69 -10.10 4.45
CA ILE A 92 12.81 -9.39 5.73
C ILE A 92 11.43 -8.92 6.16
N TRP A 93 11.16 -9.02 7.45
CA TRP A 93 9.94 -8.52 8.05
C TRP A 93 9.89 -6.99 8.04
N ASN A 94 8.80 -6.43 7.59
CA ASN A 94 8.60 -4.99 7.57
C ASN A 94 8.07 -4.50 8.93
N GLU A 95 8.94 -4.21 9.90
CA GLU A 95 8.54 -3.86 11.29
C GLU A 95 7.68 -2.62 11.43
N GLY A 96 7.84 -1.63 10.58
CA GLY A 96 7.09 -0.36 10.63
C GLY A 96 5.81 -0.36 9.79
N ILE A 97 5.76 -1.17 8.75
CA ILE A 97 4.71 -1.14 7.73
C ILE A 97 3.42 -1.82 8.21
N GLN A 98 3.49 -2.75 9.16
CA GLN A 98 2.33 -3.56 9.57
C GLN A 98 1.28 -2.85 10.44
N LYS A 99 1.63 -1.76 11.10
CA LYS A 99 0.65 -0.93 11.82
C LYS A 99 0.21 0.27 11.00
N GLU A 100 1.05 0.74 10.08
CA GLU A 100 0.83 1.95 9.27
C GLU A 100 0.94 1.60 7.78
N GLY A 101 -0.04 2.01 7.00
CA GLY A 101 0.01 1.93 5.55
C GLY A 101 -0.26 0.56 4.89
N VAL A 102 -0.57 -0.52 5.64
CA VAL A 102 -0.94 -1.82 5.03
C VAL A 102 -1.99 -1.67 3.93
N HIS A 103 -2.99 -0.82 4.17
CA HIS A 103 -4.04 -0.55 3.19
C HIS A 103 -3.52 0.21 1.96
N PHE A 104 -2.50 1.05 2.12
CA PHE A 104 -1.86 1.76 1.02
C PHE A 104 -1.05 0.79 0.16
N TYR A 105 -0.14 0.02 0.75
CA TYR A 105 0.73 -0.92 0.01
C TYR A 105 -0.05 -2.04 -0.65
N ARG A 106 -1.12 -2.54 0.00
CA ARG A 106 -2.03 -3.49 -0.63
C ARG A 106 -2.73 -2.89 -1.85
N ARG A 107 -3.12 -1.61 -1.80
CA ARG A 107 -3.68 -0.92 -2.97
C ARG A 107 -2.61 -0.68 -4.03
N MET A 108 -1.37 -0.40 -3.64
CA MET A 108 -0.26 -0.17 -4.57
C MET A 108 -0.02 -1.39 -5.46
N SER A 109 0.02 -2.59 -4.89
CA SER A 109 0.23 -3.84 -5.65
C SER A 109 -0.99 -4.29 -6.45
N LYS A 110 -2.21 -3.93 -6.01
CA LYS A 110 -3.44 -4.32 -6.69
C LYS A 110 -3.59 -3.55 -8.02
N HIS A 111 -3.82 -4.26 -9.13
CA HIS A 111 -3.97 -3.67 -10.46
C HIS A 111 -2.77 -2.81 -10.89
N LEU A 112 -1.54 -3.26 -10.57
CA LEU A 112 -0.33 -2.48 -10.85
C LEU A 112 -0.12 -2.24 -12.34
N LYS A 113 -0.40 -3.22 -13.20
CA LYS A 113 -0.24 -3.09 -14.67
C LYS A 113 -1.16 -2.00 -15.22
N GLU A 114 -2.40 -1.99 -14.79
CA GLU A 114 -3.41 -1.00 -15.17
C GLU A 114 -2.99 0.41 -14.72
N LYS A 115 -2.49 0.56 -13.49
CA LYS A 115 -1.96 1.84 -13.00
C LYS A 115 -0.76 2.33 -13.80
N GLN A 116 0.14 1.44 -14.21
CA GLN A 116 1.27 1.78 -15.06
C GLN A 116 0.83 2.22 -16.46
N GLU A 117 -0.23 1.62 -17.01
CA GLU A 117 -0.83 2.09 -18.27
C GLU A 117 -1.46 3.49 -18.11
N ILE A 118 -2.22 3.70 -17.03
CA ILE A 118 -2.78 5.00 -16.68
C ILE A 118 -1.65 6.03 -16.54
N ALA A 119 -0.58 5.69 -15.82
CA ALA A 119 0.59 6.55 -15.65
C ALA A 119 1.21 6.97 -16.99
N ARG A 120 1.43 6.02 -17.93
CA ARG A 120 1.97 6.34 -19.28
C ARG A 120 1.07 7.29 -20.06
N LYS A 121 -0.25 7.13 -19.96
CA LYS A 121 -1.20 8.04 -20.61
C LYS A 121 -1.18 9.42 -19.94
N THR A 122 -1.12 9.46 -18.60
CA THR A 122 -1.06 10.69 -17.81
C THR A 122 0.22 11.49 -18.09
N ALA A 123 1.34 10.84 -18.41
CA ALA A 123 2.61 11.52 -18.69
C ALA A 123 2.51 12.55 -19.81
N LYS A 124 1.60 12.38 -20.77
CA LYS A 124 1.32 13.36 -21.84
C LYS A 124 0.75 14.68 -21.32
N LEU A 125 0.09 14.66 -20.16
CA LEU A 125 -0.47 15.87 -19.54
C LEU A 125 0.59 16.70 -18.81
N PHE A 126 1.79 16.18 -18.62
CA PHE A 126 2.88 16.91 -17.93
C PHE A 126 3.60 17.91 -18.83
N GLU A 127 3.43 17.81 -20.14
CA GLU A 127 4.07 18.70 -21.09
C GLU A 127 3.64 20.16 -20.85
N GLY A 128 4.63 21.04 -20.65
CA GLY A 128 4.42 22.46 -20.39
C GLY A 128 3.85 22.81 -19.02
N LYS A 129 3.65 21.84 -18.12
CA LYS A 129 3.13 22.08 -16.76
C LYS A 129 4.24 22.00 -15.73
N THR A 130 4.35 23.07 -14.93
CA THR A 130 5.38 23.19 -13.87
C THR A 130 4.80 23.09 -12.47
N THR A 131 3.48 23.25 -12.30
CA THR A 131 2.84 23.21 -10.98
C THR A 131 1.71 22.19 -10.97
N MET A 132 1.72 21.29 -10.01
CA MET A 132 0.73 20.22 -9.87
C MET A 132 0.30 20.05 -8.43
N ILE A 133 -0.91 19.51 -8.24
CA ILE A 133 -1.35 19.02 -6.95
C ILE A 133 -1.76 17.56 -7.09
N ALA A 134 -1.34 16.73 -6.14
CA ALA A 134 -1.49 15.28 -6.22
C ALA A 134 -2.04 14.70 -4.93
N ASP A 135 -3.08 13.86 -5.04
CA ASP A 135 -3.63 13.17 -3.89
C ASP A 135 -2.74 11.98 -3.44
N SER A 136 -3.08 11.36 -2.31
CA SER A 136 -2.38 10.22 -1.73
C SER A 136 -2.77 8.87 -2.35
N SER A 137 -3.31 8.84 -3.56
CA SER A 137 -3.71 7.59 -4.18
C SER A 137 -2.52 6.85 -4.81
N THR A 138 -2.60 5.53 -4.83
CA THR A 138 -1.55 4.69 -5.43
C THR A 138 -1.51 4.79 -6.96
N THR A 139 -2.60 5.17 -7.61
CA THR A 139 -2.63 5.39 -9.05
C THR A 139 -1.92 6.69 -9.42
N VAL A 140 -2.16 7.76 -8.64
CA VAL A 140 -1.45 9.03 -8.81
C VAL A 140 0.04 8.86 -8.51
N MET A 141 0.41 8.09 -7.49
CA MET A 141 1.81 7.77 -7.20
C MET A 141 2.54 7.17 -8.42
N GLU A 142 1.92 6.21 -9.12
CA GLU A 142 2.51 5.63 -10.32
C GLU A 142 2.66 6.66 -11.45
N ALA A 143 1.71 7.60 -11.59
CA ALA A 143 1.83 8.68 -12.57
C ALA A 143 2.96 9.65 -12.23
N LEU A 144 3.11 10.04 -10.96
CA LEU A 144 4.17 10.95 -10.51
C LEU A 144 5.59 10.40 -10.80
N LYS A 145 5.78 9.09 -10.80
CA LYS A 145 7.07 8.45 -11.16
C LYS A 145 7.52 8.74 -12.59
N LEU A 146 6.61 9.15 -13.46
CA LEU A 146 6.88 9.51 -14.85
C LEU A 146 7.04 11.02 -15.07
N LEU A 147 7.01 11.84 -14.01
CA LEU A 147 7.33 13.27 -14.12
C LEU A 147 8.76 13.48 -14.60
N PRO A 148 8.99 14.50 -15.46
CA PRO A 148 10.35 14.94 -15.77
C PRO A 148 11.09 15.32 -14.49
N GLN A 149 12.34 14.89 -14.37
CA GLN A 149 13.16 15.18 -13.19
C GLN A 149 13.78 16.57 -13.35
N SER A 150 13.02 17.61 -13.01
CA SER A 150 13.41 19.02 -13.11
C SER A 150 13.13 19.78 -11.82
N PRO A 151 14.02 20.66 -11.35
CA PRO A 151 13.77 21.52 -10.20
C PRO A 151 12.69 22.60 -10.45
N ASP A 152 12.32 22.81 -11.70
CA ASP A 152 11.25 23.77 -12.05
C ASP A 152 9.86 23.20 -11.79
N ILE A 153 9.74 21.87 -11.56
CA ILE A 153 8.47 21.23 -11.30
C ILE A 153 8.18 21.21 -9.81
N THR A 154 7.02 21.77 -9.46
CA THR A 154 6.50 21.80 -8.10
C THR A 154 5.27 20.89 -7.97
N VAL A 155 5.28 20.02 -6.98
CA VAL A 155 4.16 19.14 -6.65
C VAL A 155 3.70 19.42 -5.22
N VAL A 156 2.47 19.92 -5.06
CA VAL A 156 1.80 20.02 -3.76
C VAL A 156 1.10 18.70 -3.48
N THR A 157 1.32 18.08 -2.31
CA THR A 157 0.71 16.78 -2.02
C THR A 157 0.42 16.58 -0.54
N ASN A 158 -0.63 15.81 -0.26
CA ASN A 158 -0.95 15.29 1.07
C ASN A 158 -0.43 13.87 1.31
N SER A 159 0.34 13.30 0.38
CA SER A 159 0.86 11.94 0.48
C SER A 159 2.21 11.91 1.20
N THR A 160 2.31 11.16 2.31
CA THR A 160 3.61 10.94 2.97
C THR A 160 4.53 10.04 2.17
N GLU A 161 3.97 9.17 1.32
CA GLU A 161 4.75 8.28 0.47
C GLU A 161 5.42 9.00 -0.70
N VAL A 162 4.85 10.11 -1.17
CA VAL A 162 5.50 10.95 -2.19
C VAL A 162 6.81 11.52 -1.63
N PHE A 163 6.85 11.98 -0.37
CA PHE A 163 8.09 12.46 0.23
C PHE A 163 9.16 11.37 0.32
N ARG A 164 8.75 10.14 0.62
CA ARG A 164 9.68 9.01 0.72
C ARG A 164 10.22 8.59 -0.65
N GLU A 165 9.34 8.50 -1.65
CA GLU A 165 9.70 8.08 -3.01
C GLU A 165 10.62 9.09 -3.69
N PHE A 166 10.35 10.39 -3.51
CA PHE A 166 11.02 11.48 -4.22
C PHE A 166 12.09 12.20 -3.40
N GLN A 167 12.56 11.62 -2.27
CA GLN A 167 13.54 12.26 -1.38
C GLN A 167 14.87 12.64 -2.05
N GLN A 168 15.25 11.97 -3.14
CA GLN A 168 16.46 12.25 -3.91
C GLN A 168 16.16 12.86 -5.29
N SER A 169 14.89 13.14 -5.56
CA SER A 169 14.47 13.78 -6.81
C SER A 169 14.77 15.29 -6.78
N PRO A 170 15.07 15.92 -7.91
CA PRO A 170 15.20 17.37 -7.98
C PRO A 170 13.86 18.12 -7.92
N LEU A 171 12.73 17.42 -7.94
CA LEU A 171 11.39 18.02 -7.87
C LEU A 171 11.20 18.81 -6.58
N ASN A 172 10.53 19.96 -6.67
CA ASN A 172 10.10 20.71 -5.50
C ASN A 172 8.80 20.10 -4.95
N ILE A 173 8.87 19.40 -3.81
CA ILE A 173 7.71 18.75 -3.19
C ILE A 173 7.25 19.56 -1.98
N ILE A 174 6.01 20.03 -2.03
CA ILE A 174 5.38 20.82 -0.96
C ILE A 174 4.36 19.94 -0.22
N SER A 175 4.52 19.86 1.11
CA SER A 175 3.54 19.20 1.98
C SER A 175 2.33 20.08 2.24
N THR A 176 1.13 19.50 2.21
CA THR A 176 -0.07 20.18 2.70
C THR A 176 -0.07 20.37 4.21
N GLY A 177 0.75 19.59 4.97
CA GLY A 177 0.60 19.50 6.42
C GLY A 177 -0.75 18.89 6.83
N GLY A 178 -1.05 18.89 8.11
CA GLY A 178 -2.32 18.39 8.65
C GLY A 178 -2.19 17.14 9.51
N GLU A 179 -3.32 16.49 9.78
CA GLU A 179 -3.40 15.30 10.60
C GLU A 179 -2.99 14.05 9.81
N TYR A 180 -2.10 13.24 10.37
CA TYR A 180 -1.61 12.04 9.71
C TYR A 180 -2.58 10.87 9.83
N ASN A 181 -3.06 10.38 8.70
CA ASN A 181 -3.85 9.15 8.61
C ASN A 181 -2.96 7.95 8.26
N LYS A 182 -2.72 7.09 9.25
CA LYS A 182 -1.87 5.90 9.13
C LYS A 182 -2.36 4.85 8.14
N LYS A 183 -3.66 4.80 7.83
CA LYS A 183 -4.24 3.81 6.91
C LYS A 183 -4.00 4.18 5.44
N SER A 184 -4.11 5.47 5.12
CA SER A 184 -3.95 5.99 3.77
C SER A 184 -2.57 6.58 3.50
N LEU A 185 -1.74 6.74 4.54
CA LEU A 185 -0.44 7.43 4.50
C LEU A 185 -0.60 8.84 3.92
N SER A 186 -1.60 9.56 4.45
CA SER A 186 -1.98 10.89 3.97
C SER A 186 -2.14 11.89 5.10
N LEU A 187 -1.98 13.14 4.75
CA LEU A 187 -2.24 14.29 5.62
C LEU A 187 -3.63 14.83 5.33
N GLN A 188 -4.43 15.07 6.38
CA GLN A 188 -5.84 15.41 6.30
C GLN A 188 -6.21 16.55 7.26
N GLY A 189 -7.49 16.87 7.31
CA GLY A 189 -8.05 17.84 8.25
C GLY A 189 -7.97 19.28 7.78
N GLN A 190 -8.41 20.19 8.66
CA GLN A 190 -8.59 21.60 8.31
C GLN A 190 -7.28 22.31 7.93
N LEU A 191 -6.18 21.97 8.58
CA LEU A 191 -4.88 22.56 8.27
C LEU A 191 -4.43 22.21 6.84
N ALA A 192 -4.60 20.95 6.42
CA ALA A 192 -4.29 20.52 5.06
C ALA A 192 -5.13 21.30 4.04
N LYS A 193 -6.45 21.42 4.26
CA LYS A 193 -7.35 22.21 3.40
C LYS A 193 -6.90 23.67 3.30
N THR A 194 -6.66 24.32 4.44
CA THR A 194 -6.27 25.74 4.47
C THR A 194 -4.94 25.98 3.76
N ASN A 195 -4.00 25.07 3.87
CA ASN A 195 -2.72 25.19 3.18
C ASN A 195 -2.85 24.98 1.66
N ILE A 196 -3.68 24.04 1.22
CA ILE A 196 -3.97 23.81 -0.21
C ILE A 196 -4.51 25.07 -0.87
N LEU A 197 -5.43 25.79 -0.20
CA LEU A 197 -6.06 27.00 -0.73
C LEU A 197 -5.09 28.18 -0.98
N LYS A 198 -3.83 28.07 -0.58
CA LYS A 198 -2.77 29.07 -0.83
C LYS A 198 -2.10 28.92 -2.20
N TYR A 199 -2.35 27.81 -2.90
CA TYR A 199 -1.67 27.48 -4.16
C TYR A 199 -2.65 27.50 -5.32
N ASN A 200 -2.19 27.97 -6.47
CA ASN A 200 -2.85 27.79 -7.76
C ASN A 200 -1.95 26.91 -8.61
N VAL A 201 -2.49 25.85 -9.20
CA VAL A 201 -1.71 24.86 -9.95
C VAL A 201 -2.33 24.60 -11.32
N SER A 202 -1.50 24.23 -12.27
CA SER A 202 -1.95 23.94 -13.64
C SER A 202 -2.71 22.60 -13.74
N LEU A 203 -2.41 21.63 -12.86
CA LEU A 203 -2.99 20.28 -12.95
C LEU A 203 -3.22 19.64 -11.58
N ALA A 204 -4.44 19.18 -11.33
CA ALA A 204 -4.74 18.28 -10.23
C ALA A 204 -4.76 16.83 -10.72
N LEU A 205 -4.01 15.98 -10.02
CA LEU A 205 -3.99 14.54 -10.20
C LEU A 205 -4.71 13.88 -9.02
N ILE A 206 -5.85 13.28 -9.25
CA ILE A 206 -6.63 12.60 -8.22
C ILE A 206 -7.07 11.21 -8.66
N SER A 207 -7.40 10.38 -7.71
CA SER A 207 -8.13 9.13 -7.91
C SER A 207 -9.32 9.04 -6.95
N CYS A 208 -10.15 8.02 -7.10
CA CYS A 208 -11.37 7.86 -6.31
C CYS A 208 -11.59 6.43 -5.82
N LYS A 209 -12.64 6.22 -5.05
CA LYS A 209 -13.10 4.89 -4.63
C LYS A 209 -14.13 4.31 -5.57
N GLY A 210 -14.91 5.16 -6.19
CA GLY A 210 -15.90 4.78 -7.18
C GLY A 210 -16.31 5.95 -8.05
N LEU A 211 -16.85 5.65 -9.22
CA LEU A 211 -17.48 6.63 -10.09
C LEU A 211 -18.64 5.99 -10.86
N SER A 212 -19.67 6.77 -11.10
CA SER A 212 -20.77 6.42 -11.99
C SER A 212 -21.31 7.68 -12.70
N ILE A 213 -22.00 7.49 -13.81
CA ILE A 213 -22.59 8.61 -14.57
C ILE A 213 -23.59 9.36 -13.68
N GLU A 214 -24.39 8.66 -12.89
CA GLU A 214 -25.46 9.25 -12.07
C GLU A 214 -24.92 9.98 -10.83
N LYS A 215 -23.92 9.41 -10.15
CA LYS A 215 -23.45 9.89 -8.85
C LYS A 215 -22.14 10.69 -8.93
N GLY A 216 -21.52 10.76 -10.11
CA GLY A 216 -20.24 11.41 -10.28
C GLY A 216 -19.09 10.61 -9.65
N VAL A 217 -18.10 11.30 -9.17
CA VAL A 217 -16.89 10.75 -8.53
C VAL A 217 -17.09 10.64 -7.02
N LEU A 218 -16.79 9.50 -6.44
CA LEU A 218 -17.09 9.16 -5.04
C LEU A 218 -15.83 8.79 -4.26
N ASP A 219 -15.82 9.12 -2.96
CA ASP A 219 -14.80 8.66 -2.01
C ASP A 219 -15.42 7.99 -0.77
N SER A 220 -14.62 7.26 -0.01
CA SER A 220 -15.08 6.50 1.15
C SER A 220 -14.95 7.23 2.49
N ASN A 221 -14.22 8.34 2.53
CA ASN A 221 -13.86 9.07 3.74
C ASN A 221 -14.07 10.57 3.53
N GLU A 222 -14.83 11.19 4.40
CA GLU A 222 -15.16 12.60 4.31
C GLU A 222 -13.92 13.50 4.44
N SER A 223 -13.02 13.19 5.37
CA SER A 223 -11.79 13.98 5.55
C SER A 223 -10.88 13.92 4.32
N GLU A 224 -10.78 12.77 3.64
CA GLU A 224 -10.06 12.66 2.37
C GLU A 224 -10.77 13.42 1.24
N ALA A 225 -12.08 13.28 1.17
CA ALA A 225 -12.88 13.96 0.14
C ALA A 225 -12.78 15.49 0.27
N GLU A 226 -12.81 16.03 1.48
CA GLU A 226 -12.69 17.45 1.72
C GLU A 226 -11.30 18.02 1.33
N VAL A 227 -10.23 17.27 1.59
CA VAL A 227 -8.88 17.63 1.10
C VAL A 227 -8.83 17.60 -0.42
N LYS A 228 -9.39 16.59 -1.06
CA LYS A 228 -9.46 16.51 -2.53
C LYS A 228 -10.30 17.62 -3.13
N LYS A 229 -11.44 17.98 -2.54
CA LYS A 229 -12.25 19.12 -2.99
C LYS A 229 -11.46 20.42 -2.96
N ALA A 230 -10.65 20.65 -1.93
CA ALA A 230 -9.74 21.79 -1.88
C ALA A 230 -8.69 21.73 -3.00
N MET A 231 -8.09 20.55 -3.27
CA MET A 231 -7.16 20.37 -4.39
C MET A 231 -7.79 20.71 -5.74
N LEU A 232 -9.01 20.22 -5.97
CA LEU A 232 -9.77 20.45 -7.21
C LEU A 232 -10.12 21.94 -7.42
N SER A 233 -10.38 22.68 -6.33
CA SER A 233 -10.72 24.11 -6.42
C SER A 233 -9.53 25.01 -6.77
N GLN A 234 -8.31 24.48 -6.68
CA GLN A 234 -7.07 25.23 -6.90
C GLN A 234 -6.36 24.87 -8.21
N ALA A 235 -6.95 24.00 -9.01
CA ALA A 235 -6.35 23.54 -10.26
C ALA A 235 -7.08 24.09 -11.48
N GLU A 236 -6.31 24.48 -12.51
CA GLU A 236 -6.85 24.86 -13.82
C GLU A 236 -7.46 23.67 -14.54
N GLU A 237 -6.81 22.51 -14.46
CA GLU A 237 -7.25 21.26 -15.05
C GLU A 237 -7.24 20.12 -14.03
N VAL A 238 -8.20 19.21 -14.19
CA VAL A 238 -8.40 18.05 -13.31
C VAL A 238 -8.26 16.77 -14.12
N ALA A 239 -7.32 15.91 -13.74
CA ALA A 239 -7.16 14.56 -14.24
C ALA A 239 -7.57 13.53 -13.17
N LEU A 240 -8.61 12.77 -13.47
CA LEU A 240 -9.08 11.65 -12.66
C LEU A 240 -8.45 10.34 -13.19
N LEU A 241 -7.58 9.74 -12.37
CA LEU A 241 -6.84 8.54 -12.71
C LEU A 241 -7.53 7.31 -12.10
N VAL A 242 -8.12 6.45 -12.91
CA VAL A 242 -8.97 5.36 -12.45
C VAL A 242 -8.77 4.08 -13.26
N ASP A 243 -8.59 2.97 -12.57
CA ASP A 243 -8.66 1.66 -13.20
C ASP A 243 -10.12 1.17 -13.30
N PHE A 244 -10.34 0.13 -14.12
CA PHE A 244 -11.67 -0.42 -14.40
C PHE A 244 -12.45 -0.83 -13.14
N SER A 245 -11.76 -1.14 -12.04
CA SER A 245 -12.42 -1.56 -10.78
C SER A 245 -13.16 -0.43 -10.05
N LYS A 246 -13.07 0.80 -10.56
CA LYS A 246 -13.73 1.99 -9.97
C LYS A 246 -15.06 2.32 -10.62
N PHE A 247 -15.29 1.83 -11.83
CA PHE A 247 -16.55 2.07 -12.53
C PHE A 247 -17.72 1.35 -11.84
N ASP A 248 -18.85 2.02 -11.75
CA ASP A 248 -20.08 1.55 -11.13
C ASP A 248 -19.95 1.10 -9.66
N GLN A 249 -18.89 1.57 -9.00
CA GLN A 249 -18.70 1.35 -7.57
C GLN A 249 -19.30 2.50 -6.77
N SER A 250 -20.12 2.14 -5.77
CA SER A 250 -20.64 3.09 -4.79
C SER A 250 -19.60 3.37 -3.70
N ALA A 251 -19.55 4.63 -3.24
CA ALA A 251 -18.80 5.02 -2.06
C ALA A 251 -19.61 6.04 -1.25
N PHE A 252 -19.14 6.36 -0.03
CA PHE A 252 -19.96 7.05 0.96
C PHE A 252 -20.12 8.55 0.69
N VAL A 253 -19.09 9.20 0.10
CA VAL A 253 -19.03 10.67 -0.03
C VAL A 253 -18.94 11.07 -1.48
N ASN A 254 -19.77 12.06 -1.89
CA ASN A 254 -19.65 12.70 -3.20
C ASN A 254 -18.43 13.63 -3.20
N LEU A 255 -17.56 13.45 -4.19
CA LEU A 255 -16.35 14.24 -4.36
C LEU A 255 -16.57 15.37 -5.36
N ILE A 256 -16.93 15.04 -6.59
CA ILE A 256 -17.09 16.00 -7.69
C ILE A 256 -18.00 15.41 -8.79
N ASP A 257 -18.72 16.24 -9.48
CA ASP A 257 -19.46 15.88 -10.69
C ASP A 257 -18.50 15.55 -11.84
N LEU A 258 -18.82 14.55 -12.64
CA LEU A 258 -17.98 14.14 -13.78
C LEU A 258 -17.74 15.28 -14.78
N GLN A 259 -18.69 16.18 -14.94
CA GLN A 259 -18.59 17.34 -15.85
C GLN A 259 -17.48 18.33 -15.47
N LYS A 260 -17.01 18.30 -14.23
CA LYS A 260 -15.91 19.15 -13.75
C LYS A 260 -14.54 18.49 -13.87
N VAL A 261 -14.48 17.29 -14.44
CA VAL A 261 -13.24 16.56 -14.69
C VAL A 261 -12.84 16.77 -16.16
N ASN A 262 -11.62 17.28 -16.39
CA ASN A 262 -11.12 17.54 -17.74
C ASN A 262 -10.65 16.25 -18.43
N TYR A 263 -10.02 15.35 -17.66
CA TYR A 263 -9.46 14.10 -18.18
C TYR A 263 -9.83 12.92 -17.28
N ILE A 264 -10.35 11.84 -17.86
CA ILE A 264 -10.53 10.54 -17.22
C ILE A 264 -9.59 9.56 -17.92
N ILE A 265 -8.65 8.99 -17.17
CA ILE A 265 -7.57 8.14 -17.71
C ILE A 265 -7.57 6.79 -17.00
#